data_f7397d0044e880c1187b3d31ecafcd1b
#
_entry.id   f7397d0044e880c1187b3d31ecafcd1b
#
_cell.length_a   1.000
_cell.length_b   1.000
_cell.length_c   1.000
_cell.angle_alpha   90.00
_cell.angle_beta   90.00
_cell.angle_gamma   90.00
#
_symmetry.space_group_name_H-M   'P 1'
#
loop_
_entity.id
_entity.type
_entity.pdbx_description
1 polymer ?
#
loop_
_entity_poly.entity_id
_entity_poly.type
_entity_poly.pdbx_seq_one_letter_code
_entity_poly.pdbx_strand_id
1 'polypeptide(L)'
;MTGIAVVLSAIMPTTPGNITFIINMALLVLGFIFLGKSFGIKTVYVSVLMSVGLSAAEKWFPMSAPLTSQPVLELIYAIVLPAASSAILFNVGASGGGTDIIAMILKKYTKLNIGGALFLVDLFIVLASCLVFDAQTGLFSLCGLLAKSLVVDNVIESINMCKYFTIICRSEERRVGKECRSRWSPHH
;
A
#
# COMPACT_ATOMS: atom_id res chain seq x y z
N MET A 1 -6.19 8.61 3.37
CA MET A 1 -6.15 9.49 4.56
C MET A 1 -6.82 10.82 4.32
N THR A 2 -6.38 11.61 3.35
CA THR A 2 -7.01 12.89 3.01
C THR A 2 -8.53 12.77 2.82
N GLY A 3 -9.04 11.68 2.21
CA GLY A 3 -10.47 11.46 2.05
C GLY A 3 -11.24 11.39 3.38
N ILE A 4 -10.73 10.68 4.39
CA ILE A 4 -11.36 10.64 5.73
C ILE A 4 -11.34 12.03 6.38
N ALA A 5 -10.21 12.72 6.29
CA ALA A 5 -10.06 14.04 6.88
C ALA A 5 -10.99 15.07 6.21
N VAL A 6 -11.17 14.99 4.90
CA VAL A 6 -12.10 15.86 4.16
C VAL A 6 -13.55 15.56 4.52
N VAL A 7 -13.95 14.28 4.59
CA VAL A 7 -15.30 13.91 5.04
C VAL A 7 -15.55 14.36 6.48
N LEU A 8 -14.56 14.20 7.37
CA LEU A 8 -14.70 14.58 8.77
C LEU A 8 -14.67 16.11 8.96
N SER A 9 -13.91 16.84 8.15
CA SER A 9 -13.89 18.30 8.17
C SER A 9 -15.19 18.93 7.63
N ALA A 10 -15.94 18.22 6.81
CA ALA A 10 -17.27 18.64 6.38
C ALA A 10 -18.29 18.60 7.53
N ILE A 11 -18.03 17.78 8.56
CA ILE A 11 -18.92 17.58 9.72
C ILE A 11 -18.43 18.42 10.91
N MET A 12 -17.12 18.59 11.07
CA MET A 12 -16.51 19.33 12.19
C MET A 12 -15.82 20.61 11.74
N PRO A 13 -15.93 21.73 12.47
CA PRO A 13 -15.29 23.01 12.13
C PRO A 13 -13.78 22.99 12.48
N THR A 14 -13.05 22.01 11.97
CA THR A 14 -11.60 21.84 12.20
C THR A 14 -10.86 21.79 10.87
N THR A 15 -9.61 22.27 10.85
CA THR A 15 -8.80 22.24 9.63
C THR A 15 -8.47 20.79 9.24
N PRO A 16 -8.63 20.41 7.96
CA PRO A 16 -8.38 19.03 7.49
C PRO A 16 -6.98 18.50 7.83
N GLY A 17 -6.00 19.41 7.89
CA GLY A 17 -4.61 19.06 8.23
C GLY A 17 -4.44 18.53 9.66
N ASN A 18 -5.08 19.16 10.64
CA ASN A 18 -5.00 18.72 12.04
C ASN A 18 -5.68 17.37 12.23
N ILE A 19 -6.83 17.14 11.60
CA ILE A 19 -7.54 15.87 11.63
C ILE A 19 -6.66 14.76 11.03
N THR A 20 -6.08 15.02 9.87
CA THR A 20 -5.16 14.07 9.21
C THR A 20 -3.98 13.71 10.12
N PHE A 21 -3.39 14.69 10.79
CA PHE A 21 -2.25 14.47 11.69
C PHE A 21 -2.64 13.59 12.89
N ILE A 22 -3.77 13.89 13.55
CA ILE A 22 -4.24 13.13 14.72
C ILE A 22 -4.54 11.69 14.32
N ILE A 23 -5.28 11.48 13.22
CA ILE A 23 -5.63 10.14 12.74
C ILE A 23 -4.36 9.37 12.35
N ASN A 24 -3.42 10.00 11.67
CA ASN A 24 -2.17 9.35 11.27
C ASN A 24 -1.34 8.93 12.47
N MET A 25 -1.25 9.78 13.50
CA MET A 25 -0.55 9.47 14.74
C MET A 25 -1.23 8.30 15.48
N ALA A 26 -2.56 8.31 15.59
CA ALA A 26 -3.30 7.20 16.20
C ALA A 26 -3.09 5.88 15.45
N LEU A 27 -3.13 5.90 14.12
CA LEU A 27 -2.89 4.71 13.30
C LEU A 27 -1.45 4.22 13.38
N LEU A 28 -0.48 5.12 13.52
CA LEU A 28 0.91 4.76 13.72
C LEU A 28 1.12 4.04 15.05
N VAL A 29 0.48 4.50 16.12
CA VAL A 29 0.48 3.82 17.43
C VAL A 29 -0.16 2.43 17.31
N LEU A 30 -1.30 2.31 16.64
CA LEU A 30 -1.93 1.01 16.36
C LEU A 30 -1.00 0.10 15.55
N GLY A 31 -0.36 0.61 14.51
CA GLY A 31 0.63 -0.14 13.72
C GLY A 31 1.80 -0.64 14.58
N PHE A 32 2.27 0.19 15.51
CA PHE A 32 3.34 -0.19 16.43
C PHE A 32 2.94 -1.33 17.36
N ILE A 33 1.70 -1.33 17.86
CA ILE A 33 1.16 -2.35 18.76
C ILE A 33 0.92 -3.66 18.00
N PHE A 34 0.25 -3.61 16.84
CA PHE A 34 -0.21 -4.80 16.12
C PHE A 34 0.84 -5.42 15.19
N LEU A 35 1.66 -4.61 14.52
CA LEU A 35 2.67 -5.10 13.58
C LEU A 35 4.08 -5.20 14.18
N GLY A 36 4.30 -4.60 15.35
CA GLY A 36 5.55 -4.70 16.11
C GLY A 36 6.51 -3.53 15.87
N LYS A 37 7.58 -3.49 16.71
CA LYS A 37 8.53 -2.38 16.77
C LYS A 37 9.28 -2.14 15.44
N SER A 38 9.65 -3.21 14.74
CA SER A 38 10.40 -3.11 13.48
C SER A 38 9.59 -2.41 12.38
N PHE A 39 8.30 -2.74 12.27
CA PHE A 39 7.37 -2.08 11.33
C PHE A 39 7.17 -0.61 11.70
N GLY A 40 6.92 -0.33 12.98
CA GLY A 40 6.67 1.03 13.46
C GLY A 40 7.85 1.97 13.18
N ILE A 41 9.08 1.56 13.50
CA ILE A 41 10.29 2.37 13.28
C ILE A 41 10.48 2.66 11.79
N LYS A 42 10.35 1.65 10.92
CA LYS A 42 10.45 1.82 9.47
C LYS A 42 9.39 2.78 8.93
N THR A 43 8.15 2.65 9.41
CA THR A 43 7.04 3.50 8.99
C THR A 43 7.23 4.95 9.44
N VAL A 44 7.69 5.20 10.65
CA VAL A 44 8.05 6.55 11.13
C VAL A 44 9.13 7.16 10.23
N TYR A 45 10.21 6.42 9.98
CA TYR A 45 11.30 6.88 9.12
C TYR A 45 10.79 7.27 7.72
N VAL A 46 10.00 6.40 7.10
CA VAL A 46 9.41 6.66 5.77
C VAL A 46 8.48 7.87 5.80
N SER A 47 7.63 8.00 6.82
CA SER A 47 6.70 9.14 6.95
C SER A 47 7.43 10.47 7.10
N VAL A 48 8.51 10.50 7.88
CA VAL A 48 9.36 11.69 8.01
C VAL A 48 10.05 12.01 6.69
N LEU A 49 10.64 11.01 6.04
CA LEU A 49 11.32 11.17 4.76
C LEU A 49 10.37 11.71 3.68
N MET A 50 9.15 11.16 3.62
CA MET A 50 8.10 11.63 2.70
C MET A 50 7.70 13.07 2.99
N SER A 51 7.51 13.45 4.25
CA SER A 51 7.13 14.81 4.63
C SER A 51 8.22 15.83 4.27
N VAL A 52 9.48 15.49 4.56
CA VAL A 52 10.62 16.35 4.19
C VAL A 52 10.79 16.43 2.68
N GLY A 53 10.67 15.29 1.98
CA GLY A 53 10.77 15.23 0.53
C GLY A 53 9.67 16.06 -0.17
N LEU A 54 8.44 15.96 0.32
CA LEU A 54 7.31 16.72 -0.22
C LEU A 54 7.52 18.22 0.00
N SER A 55 7.90 18.64 1.21
CA SER A 55 8.19 20.06 1.52
C SER A 55 9.36 20.61 0.70
N ALA A 56 10.38 19.81 0.44
CA ALA A 56 11.50 20.16 -0.42
C ALA A 56 11.05 20.31 -1.89
N ALA A 57 10.24 19.37 -2.37
CA ALA A 57 9.70 19.40 -3.73
C ALA A 57 8.81 20.64 -3.97
N GLU A 58 7.91 20.95 -3.04
CA GLU A 58 7.05 22.14 -3.09
C GLU A 58 7.88 23.45 -3.13
N LYS A 59 8.99 23.49 -2.38
CA LYS A 59 9.86 24.66 -2.33
C LYS A 59 10.71 24.82 -3.59
N TRP A 60 11.14 23.69 -4.21
CA TRP A 60 11.99 23.73 -5.40
C TRP A 60 11.21 23.82 -6.70
N PHE A 61 10.02 23.26 -6.73
CA PHE A 61 9.14 23.24 -7.90
C PHE A 61 7.72 23.68 -7.50
N PRO A 62 7.52 24.98 -7.20
CA PRO A 62 6.18 25.48 -6.90
C PRO A 62 5.32 25.41 -8.16
N MET A 63 4.50 24.37 -8.27
CA MET A 63 3.56 24.18 -9.37
C MET A 63 2.24 24.89 -9.04
N SER A 64 1.95 25.97 -9.73
CA SER A 64 0.69 26.71 -9.62
C SER A 64 -0.37 26.29 -10.64
N ALA A 65 -0.01 25.41 -11.58
CA ALA A 65 -0.90 24.92 -12.64
C ALA A 65 -0.70 23.42 -12.87
N PRO A 66 -1.74 22.70 -13.35
CA PRO A 66 -1.63 21.29 -13.75
C PRO A 66 -0.59 21.14 -14.88
N LEU A 67 0.13 20.01 -14.88
CA LEU A 67 1.17 19.70 -15.85
C LEU A 67 0.63 19.52 -17.27
N THR A 68 -0.59 18.99 -17.37
CA THR A 68 -1.25 18.69 -18.66
C THR A 68 -2.69 19.20 -18.68
N SER A 69 -3.16 19.53 -19.86
CA SER A 69 -4.56 19.88 -20.10
C SER A 69 -5.51 18.67 -20.10
N GLN A 70 -4.97 17.44 -19.92
CA GLN A 70 -5.74 16.20 -19.94
C GLN A 70 -5.89 15.61 -18.55
N PRO A 71 -7.03 15.75 -17.86
CA PRO A 71 -7.23 15.31 -16.47
C PRO A 71 -7.12 13.79 -16.29
N VAL A 72 -7.44 13.01 -17.33
CA VAL A 72 -7.33 11.54 -17.28
C VAL A 72 -5.88 11.07 -17.20
N LEU A 73 -4.97 11.73 -17.92
CA LEU A 73 -3.55 11.39 -17.92
C LEU A 73 -2.93 11.70 -16.54
N GLU A 74 -3.27 12.84 -15.95
CA GLU A 74 -2.84 13.20 -14.60
C GLU A 74 -3.37 12.22 -13.56
N LEU A 75 -4.62 11.80 -13.68
CA LEU A 75 -5.23 10.80 -12.80
C LEU A 75 -4.47 9.48 -12.83
N ILE A 76 -4.10 8.99 -14.02
CA ILE A 76 -3.34 7.74 -14.17
C ILE A 76 -2.00 7.83 -13.43
N TYR A 77 -1.22 8.88 -13.66
CA TYR A 77 0.07 9.05 -13.00
C TYR A 77 -0.07 9.26 -11.49
N ALA A 78 -1.08 10.01 -11.05
CA ALA A 78 -1.38 10.22 -9.63
C ALA A 78 -1.77 8.92 -8.89
N ILE A 79 -2.26 7.90 -9.60
CA ILE A 79 -2.60 6.61 -9.02
C ILE A 79 -1.41 5.64 -9.10
N VAL A 80 -0.80 5.50 -10.28
CA VAL A 80 0.22 4.47 -10.54
C VAL A 80 1.50 4.70 -9.74
N LEU A 81 2.01 5.93 -9.68
CA LEU A 81 3.25 6.26 -8.98
C LEU A 81 3.17 5.99 -7.46
N PRO A 82 2.15 6.50 -6.73
CA PRO A 82 2.02 6.21 -5.31
C PRO A 82 1.69 4.74 -5.04
N ALA A 83 0.93 4.08 -5.91
CA ALA A 83 0.61 2.66 -5.77
C ALA A 83 1.87 1.79 -5.88
N ALA A 84 2.74 2.07 -6.86
CA ALA A 84 4.02 1.36 -7.01
C ALA A 84 4.94 1.60 -5.82
N SER A 85 5.05 2.85 -5.34
CA SER A 85 5.85 3.18 -4.14
C SER A 85 5.32 2.47 -2.90
N SER A 86 3.99 2.47 -2.69
CA SER A 86 3.36 1.74 -1.56
C SER A 86 3.64 0.25 -1.63
N ALA A 87 3.59 -0.35 -2.83
CA ALA A 87 3.88 -1.78 -3.03
C ALA A 87 5.32 -2.14 -2.60
N ILE A 88 6.30 -1.31 -2.96
CA ILE A 88 7.69 -1.48 -2.55
C ILE A 88 7.83 -1.37 -1.02
N LEU A 89 7.19 -0.37 -0.42
CA LEU A 89 7.21 -0.19 1.04
C LEU A 89 6.61 -1.38 1.77
N PHE A 90 5.49 -1.92 1.30
CA PHE A 90 4.86 -3.10 1.89
C PHE A 90 5.74 -4.34 1.79
N ASN A 91 6.49 -4.49 0.70
CA ASN A 91 7.43 -5.60 0.54
C ASN A 91 8.58 -5.54 1.54
N VAL A 92 9.05 -4.35 1.88
CA VAL A 92 10.09 -4.13 2.91
C VAL A 92 9.52 -4.20 4.33
N GLY A 93 8.21 -4.34 4.49
CA GLY A 93 7.52 -4.34 5.78
C GLY A 93 7.49 -2.96 6.42
N ALA A 94 7.20 -1.95 5.62
CA ALA A 94 6.97 -0.57 6.03
C ALA A 94 5.66 -0.06 5.40
N SER A 95 5.19 1.11 5.81
CA SER A 95 4.03 1.79 5.23
C SER A 95 4.31 3.28 5.08
N GLY A 96 3.64 3.93 4.13
CA GLY A 96 3.63 5.38 4.02
C GLY A 96 2.82 6.09 5.10
N GLY A 97 2.24 5.34 6.03
CA GLY A 97 1.32 5.82 7.05
C GLY A 97 -0.14 5.76 6.58
N GLY A 98 -1.03 6.17 7.45
CA GLY A 98 -2.43 6.28 7.10
C GLY A 98 -3.20 4.98 7.04
N THR A 99 -4.21 4.92 6.17
CA THR A 99 -5.07 3.75 5.95
C THR A 99 -4.30 2.50 5.53
N ASP A 100 -3.12 2.67 4.97
CA ASP A 100 -2.20 1.59 4.60
C ASP A 100 -1.80 0.75 5.81
N ILE A 101 -1.69 1.35 7.01
CA ILE A 101 -1.43 0.64 8.27
C ILE A 101 -2.58 -0.30 8.60
N ILE A 102 -3.84 0.15 8.42
CA ILE A 102 -5.03 -0.69 8.65
C ILE A 102 -5.03 -1.87 7.68
N ALA A 103 -4.71 -1.64 6.41
CA ALA A 103 -4.62 -2.69 5.42
C ALA A 103 -3.55 -3.74 5.77
N MET A 104 -2.39 -3.31 6.29
CA MET A 104 -1.34 -4.21 6.76
C MET A 104 -1.77 -5.01 8.00
N ILE A 105 -2.51 -4.39 8.93
CA ILE A 105 -3.11 -5.09 10.07
C ILE A 105 -4.11 -6.13 9.57
N LEU A 106 -5.00 -5.73 8.66
CA LEU A 106 -6.01 -6.62 8.08
C LEU A 106 -5.36 -7.82 7.37
N LYS A 107 -4.30 -7.58 6.57
CA LYS A 107 -3.52 -8.66 5.94
C LYS A 107 -2.92 -9.61 6.96
N LYS A 108 -2.45 -9.12 8.12
CA LYS A 108 -1.86 -9.97 9.16
C LYS A 108 -2.87 -10.94 9.77
N TYR A 109 -4.13 -10.52 9.90
CA TYR A 109 -5.20 -11.32 10.52
C TYR A 109 -6.07 -12.07 9.50
N THR A 110 -6.00 -11.71 8.22
CA THR A 110 -6.76 -12.35 7.14
C THR A 110 -5.80 -12.93 6.09
N LYS A 111 -6.29 -13.88 5.29
CA LYS A 111 -5.55 -14.47 4.17
C LYS A 111 -5.65 -13.64 2.88
N LEU A 112 -6.02 -12.36 2.99
CA LEU A 112 -6.18 -11.48 1.84
C LEU A 112 -4.82 -11.01 1.32
N ASN A 113 -4.75 -10.78 0.00
CA ASN A 113 -3.63 -10.08 -0.60
C ASN A 113 -3.58 -8.63 -0.12
N ILE A 114 -2.43 -7.96 -0.22
CA ILE A 114 -2.27 -6.58 0.24
C ILE A 114 -3.21 -5.64 -0.50
N GLY A 115 -3.31 -5.78 -1.84
CA GLY A 115 -4.23 -4.95 -2.63
C GLY A 115 -5.68 -5.18 -2.28
N GLY A 116 -6.09 -6.44 -2.03
CA GLY A 116 -7.44 -6.74 -1.56
C GLY A 116 -7.74 -6.14 -0.18
N ALA A 117 -6.77 -6.13 0.73
CA ALA A 117 -6.90 -5.49 2.04
C ALA A 117 -7.01 -3.96 1.90
N LEU A 118 -6.19 -3.35 1.04
CA LEU A 118 -6.26 -1.92 0.71
C LEU A 118 -7.61 -1.56 0.10
N PHE A 119 -8.05 -2.37 -0.88
CA PHE A 119 -9.34 -2.17 -1.52
C PHE A 119 -10.48 -2.15 -0.52
N LEU A 120 -10.51 -3.12 0.39
CA LEU A 120 -11.57 -3.24 1.38
C LEU A 120 -11.60 -2.05 2.35
N VAL A 121 -10.45 -1.63 2.85
CA VAL A 121 -10.34 -0.48 3.77
C VAL A 121 -10.72 0.82 3.05
N ASP A 122 -10.18 1.06 1.88
CA ASP A 122 -10.42 2.29 1.13
C ASP A 122 -11.87 2.32 0.56
N LEU A 123 -12.50 1.15 0.31
CA LEU A 123 -13.90 1.06 -0.13
C LEU A 123 -14.87 1.66 0.90
N PHE A 124 -14.67 1.39 2.18
CA PHE A 124 -15.49 2.01 3.24
C PHE A 124 -15.38 3.53 3.22
N ILE A 125 -14.17 4.05 2.94
CA ILE A 125 -13.94 5.50 2.85
C ILE A 125 -14.62 6.09 1.62
N VAL A 126 -14.54 5.42 0.48
CA VAL A 126 -15.19 5.85 -0.76
C VAL A 126 -16.72 5.83 -0.61
N LEU A 127 -17.29 4.80 0.02
CA LEU A 127 -18.72 4.75 0.29
C LEU A 127 -19.16 5.90 1.20
N ALA A 128 -18.41 6.18 2.25
CA ALA A 128 -18.68 7.34 3.12
C ALA A 128 -18.55 8.67 2.35
N SER A 129 -17.58 8.77 1.46
CA SER A 129 -17.39 9.94 0.60
C SER A 129 -18.56 10.14 -0.39
N CYS A 130 -19.09 9.06 -0.97
CA CYS A 130 -20.26 9.14 -1.85
C CYS A 130 -21.52 9.69 -1.17
N LEU A 131 -21.64 9.52 0.13
CA LEU A 131 -22.78 10.06 0.90
C LEU A 131 -22.65 11.57 1.16
N VAL A 132 -21.43 12.10 1.15
CA VAL A 132 -21.12 13.51 1.46
C VAL A 132 -20.89 14.35 0.20
N PHE A 133 -20.36 13.75 -0.85
CA PHE A 133 -20.03 14.41 -2.11
C PHE A 133 -20.88 13.90 -3.28
N ASP A 134 -20.74 14.56 -4.43
CA ASP A 134 -21.46 14.21 -5.66
C ASP A 134 -21.13 12.80 -6.16
N ALA A 135 -22.11 12.15 -6.79
CA ALA A 135 -21.97 10.82 -7.37
C ALA A 135 -20.83 10.72 -8.41
N GLN A 136 -20.56 11.80 -9.15
CA GLN A 136 -19.48 11.85 -10.12
C GLN A 136 -18.10 11.70 -9.44
N THR A 137 -17.87 12.41 -8.34
CA THR A 137 -16.64 12.30 -7.53
C THR A 137 -16.51 10.90 -6.93
N GLY A 138 -17.61 10.31 -6.50
CA GLY A 138 -17.64 8.94 -5.97
C GLY A 138 -17.22 7.90 -7.01
N LEU A 139 -17.73 7.99 -8.24
CA LEU A 139 -17.37 7.09 -9.33
C LEU A 139 -15.89 7.19 -9.71
N PHE A 140 -15.34 8.39 -9.83
CA PHE A 140 -13.90 8.58 -10.08
C PHE A 140 -13.05 8.01 -8.95
N SER A 141 -13.47 8.20 -7.70
CA SER A 141 -12.78 7.65 -6.53
C SER A 141 -12.79 6.12 -6.53
N LEU A 142 -13.92 5.50 -6.90
CA LEU A 142 -14.04 4.06 -7.02
C LEU A 142 -13.14 3.49 -8.12
N CYS A 143 -13.10 4.14 -9.28
CA CYS A 143 -12.21 3.76 -10.38
C CYS A 143 -10.73 3.86 -9.97
N GLY A 144 -10.36 4.94 -9.30
CA GLY A 144 -9.01 5.15 -8.77
C GLY A 144 -8.62 4.11 -7.74
N LEU A 145 -9.56 3.71 -6.86
CA LEU A 145 -9.36 2.66 -5.87
C LEU A 145 -9.11 1.29 -6.50
N LEU A 146 -9.91 0.90 -7.49
CA LEU A 146 -9.71 -0.33 -8.25
C LEU A 146 -8.34 -0.35 -8.93
N ALA A 147 -7.99 0.73 -9.62
CA ALA A 147 -6.70 0.85 -10.29
C ALA A 147 -5.53 0.76 -9.29
N LYS A 148 -5.60 1.46 -8.15
CA LYS A 148 -4.59 1.41 -7.09
C LYS A 148 -4.40 -0.02 -6.56
N SER A 149 -5.49 -0.71 -6.24
CA SER A 149 -5.46 -2.08 -5.71
C SER A 149 -4.79 -3.05 -6.69
N LEU A 150 -5.17 -3.00 -7.97
CA LEU A 150 -4.58 -3.84 -9.02
C LEU A 150 -3.10 -3.56 -9.22
N VAL A 151 -2.69 -2.29 -9.24
CA VAL A 151 -1.28 -1.91 -9.41
C VAL A 151 -0.45 -2.42 -8.24
N VAL A 152 -0.93 -2.24 -7.00
CA VAL A 152 -0.22 -2.70 -5.79
C VAL A 152 -0.01 -4.22 -5.82
N ASP A 153 -1.06 -4.99 -6.11
CA ASP A 153 -0.95 -6.46 -6.17
C ASP A 153 0.00 -6.92 -7.27
N ASN A 154 -0.12 -6.37 -8.48
CA ASN A 154 0.76 -6.71 -9.60
C ASN A 154 2.23 -6.37 -9.33
N VAL A 155 2.51 -5.23 -8.71
CA VAL A 155 3.88 -4.83 -8.38
C VAL A 155 4.47 -5.74 -7.29
N ILE A 156 3.70 -6.07 -6.25
CA ILE A 156 4.14 -6.98 -5.19
C ILE A 156 4.40 -8.37 -5.75
N GLU A 157 3.50 -8.88 -6.59
CA GLU A 157 3.65 -10.18 -7.24
C GLU A 157 4.89 -10.20 -8.13
N SER A 158 5.11 -9.15 -8.92
CA SER A 158 6.30 -9.02 -9.78
C SER A 158 7.61 -9.00 -9.00
N ILE A 159 7.65 -8.33 -7.84
CA ILE A 159 8.85 -8.28 -6.98
C ILE A 159 9.10 -9.64 -6.32
N ASN A 160 8.04 -10.36 -5.93
CA ASN A 160 8.12 -11.64 -5.23
C ASN A 160 8.02 -12.85 -6.17
N MET A 161 8.18 -12.65 -7.48
CA MET A 161 8.05 -13.72 -8.47
C MET A 161 9.11 -14.79 -8.25
N CYS A 162 8.67 -15.96 -7.77
CA CYS A 162 9.50 -17.16 -7.67
C CYS A 162 9.19 -18.07 -8.85
N LYS A 163 10.24 -18.62 -9.47
CA LYS A 163 10.07 -19.65 -10.51
C LYS A 163 9.86 -20.99 -9.82
N TYR A 164 8.68 -21.56 -10.00
CA TYR A 164 8.38 -22.92 -9.53
C TYR A 164 8.61 -23.89 -10.68
N PHE A 165 9.44 -24.89 -10.45
CA PHE A 165 9.59 -26.04 -11.34
C PHE A 165 8.82 -27.20 -10.75
N THR A 166 7.71 -27.60 -11.38
CA THR A 166 6.99 -28.81 -11.02
C THR A 166 7.61 -29.97 -11.75
N ILE A 167 8.45 -30.73 -11.07
CA ILE A 167 9.05 -31.96 -11.60
C ILE A 167 8.11 -33.11 -11.25
N ILE A 168 7.42 -33.65 -12.25
CA ILE A 168 6.58 -34.83 -12.10
C ILE A 168 7.47 -36.04 -12.33
N CYS A 169 7.96 -36.65 -11.25
CA CYS A 169 8.77 -37.89 -11.32
C CYS A 169 7.86 -39.08 -11.13
N ARG A 170 8.02 -40.07 -11.98
CA ARG A 170 7.43 -41.42 -11.76
C ARG A 170 8.07 -42.05 -10.51
N SER A 171 7.33 -42.87 -9.81
CA SER A 171 7.71 -43.40 -8.47
C SER A 171 9.11 -44.01 -8.39
N GLU A 172 9.66 -44.51 -9.48
CA GLU A 172 11.01 -45.08 -9.55
C GLU A 172 12.12 -43.99 -9.49
N GLU A 173 11.89 -42.78 -10.03
CA GLU A 173 12.89 -41.69 -10.04
C GLU A 173 13.03 -41.02 -8.67
N ARG A 174 12.05 -41.16 -7.77
CA ARG A 174 12.15 -40.67 -6.38
C ARG A 174 13.32 -41.28 -5.59
N ARG A 175 13.78 -42.45 -5.96
CA ARG A 175 14.94 -43.09 -5.30
C ARG A 175 16.25 -42.42 -5.72
N VAL A 176 16.38 -42.04 -6.99
CA VAL A 176 17.59 -41.40 -7.53
C VAL A 176 17.87 -40.05 -6.85
N GLY A 177 16.83 -39.26 -6.58
CA GLY A 177 16.99 -37.97 -5.89
C GLY A 177 17.47 -38.11 -4.43
N LYS A 178 17.14 -39.21 -3.74
CA LYS A 178 17.63 -39.46 -2.38
C LYS A 178 19.09 -39.94 -2.39
N GLU A 179 19.48 -40.72 -3.38
CA GLU A 179 20.86 -41.17 -3.51
C GLU A 179 21.83 -40.08 -3.88
N CYS A 180 21.43 -39.12 -4.73
CA CYS A 180 22.21 -37.93 -5.02
C CYS A 180 22.49 -37.08 -3.78
N ARG A 181 21.54 -36.96 -2.85
CA ARG A 181 21.72 -36.18 -1.62
C ARG A 181 22.68 -36.81 -0.63
N SER A 182 22.75 -38.14 -0.58
CA SER A 182 23.73 -38.85 0.27
C SER A 182 25.15 -38.87 -0.28
N ARG A 183 25.31 -38.67 -1.60
CA ARG A 183 26.62 -38.65 -2.26
C ARG A 183 27.36 -37.34 -2.14
N TRP A 184 26.66 -36.26 -1.78
CA TRP A 184 27.22 -34.91 -1.60
C TRP A 184 27.49 -34.54 -0.14
N SER A 185 27.43 -35.51 0.77
CA SER A 185 27.93 -35.31 2.12
C SER A 185 29.47 -35.37 2.09
N PRO A 186 30.19 -34.28 2.33
CA PRO A 186 31.66 -34.33 2.40
C PRO A 186 32.05 -35.16 3.62
N HIS A 187 32.75 -36.22 3.40
CA HIS A 187 33.47 -36.92 4.46
C HIS A 187 34.52 -35.97 5.04
N HIS A 188 34.30 -35.55 6.26
CA HIS A 188 35.34 -35.15 7.20
C HIS A 188 35.20 -35.97 8.45
#